data_5e86c50f07a504a011407e558bca6ece
#
_entry.id   5e86c50f07a504a011407e558bca6ece
#
_cell.length_a   1.000
_cell.length_b   1.000
_cell.length_c   1.000
_cell.angle_alpha   90.00
_cell.angle_beta   90.00
_cell.angle_gamma   90.00
#
_symmetry.space_group_name_H-M   'P 1'
#
loop_
_entity.id
_entity.type
_entity.pdbx_description
1 polymer ?
#
loop_
_entity_poly.entity_id
_entity_poly.type
_entity_poly.pdbx_seq_one_letter_code
_entity_poly.pdbx_strand_id
1 'polypeptide(L)'
;MRAVLGLTILAAALIALAWWIAGLPGMVSATIGGTTFEMATPVALVLLAMLFVVFYIAIRLLGVLVRLPRRTRTRARRRDLARGDRAVTRALVALAASDGSAAQREAGRSRRYLGETPLTLLLTAQAARQAGQEDDAAIVFQQLAERKDTAFLGLRGLLRQATAREDWSGAATLANRAEAVRPGAQWLKEERKTLALRTGEWTDALRLSGPENRAALAVAAAGAEPDRSAALRLAKQAWTADPTLAPAAVAYASRLRAAGKDSAANDVLRRTWAKQPHPDIAAEYMADLSDKQARFNAANGLAQQNAANPESHLLQAQTALDAGMLQEARRHIEAARASGSNQRRVWVLLADIADHEGRGNEAQDALRHMATADPDPFWRCAACGTAHAAWKPVCDACNTPGKIAWVQPNHGIAVRQVPLLDHAGDGGGLTQP
;
A
#
# COMPACT_ATOMS: atom_id res chain seq x y z
N MET A 1 19.37 -71.01 25.80
CA MET A 1 20.27 -71.70 26.75
C MET A 1 20.63 -70.84 27.99
N ARG A 2 21.09 -69.59 27.87
CA ARG A 2 21.45 -68.76 29.02
C ARG A 2 20.28 -68.45 29.98
N ALA A 3 19.05 -68.31 29.49
CA ALA A 3 17.87 -68.07 30.31
C ALA A 3 17.43 -69.31 31.11
N VAL A 4 17.56 -70.50 30.52
CA VAL A 4 17.22 -71.74 31.17
C VAL A 4 18.23 -72.05 32.24
N LEU A 5 19.54 -71.84 32.02
CA LEU A 5 20.60 -71.99 33.00
C LEU A 5 20.44 -71.04 34.18
N GLY A 6 20.05 -69.80 33.93
CA GLY A 6 19.74 -68.82 34.96
C GLY A 6 18.54 -69.21 35.86
N LEU A 7 17.51 -69.83 35.24
CA LEU A 7 16.30 -70.26 35.92
C LEU A 7 16.59 -71.50 36.82
N THR A 8 17.39 -72.43 36.31
CA THR A 8 17.78 -73.62 37.11
C THR A 8 18.69 -73.26 38.28
N ILE A 9 19.65 -72.36 38.14
CA ILE A 9 20.48 -71.83 39.22
C ILE A 9 19.64 -71.11 40.29
N LEU A 10 18.66 -70.28 39.82
CA LEU A 10 17.76 -69.58 40.73
C LEU A 10 16.87 -70.57 41.53
N ALA A 11 16.32 -71.54 40.81
CA ALA A 11 15.54 -72.61 41.49
C ALA A 11 16.31 -73.40 42.52
N ALA A 12 17.56 -73.83 42.20
CA ALA A 12 18.42 -74.51 43.08
C ALA A 12 18.84 -73.68 44.37
N ALA A 13 19.08 -72.38 44.15
CA ALA A 13 19.35 -71.46 45.24
C ALA A 13 18.14 -71.23 46.15
N LEU A 14 16.92 -71.17 45.60
CA LEU A 14 15.68 -71.06 46.37
C LEU A 14 15.38 -72.31 47.17
N ILE A 15 15.63 -73.51 46.59
CA ILE A 15 15.48 -74.77 47.29
C ILE A 15 16.51 -74.90 48.49
N ALA A 16 17.77 -74.52 48.23
CA ALA A 16 18.80 -74.51 49.26
C ALA A 16 18.48 -73.51 50.40
N LEU A 17 17.98 -72.35 50.08
CA LEU A 17 17.51 -71.30 50.99
C LEU A 17 16.30 -71.79 51.81
N ALA A 18 15.34 -72.48 51.18
CA ALA A 18 14.16 -73.02 51.87
C ALA A 18 14.56 -74.15 52.87
N TRP A 19 15.51 -75.00 52.49
CA TRP A 19 16.03 -76.04 53.32
C TRP A 19 16.81 -75.51 54.53
N TRP A 20 17.61 -74.45 54.33
CA TRP A 20 18.31 -73.74 55.37
C TRP A 20 17.37 -73.06 56.37
N ILE A 21 16.28 -72.38 55.85
CA ILE A 21 15.25 -71.78 56.69
C ILE A 21 14.47 -72.80 57.48
N ALA A 22 14.17 -73.97 56.91
CA ALA A 22 13.46 -75.07 57.60
C ALA A 22 14.22 -75.66 58.78
N GLY A 23 15.56 -75.55 58.79
CA GLY A 23 16.47 -76.05 59.87
C GLY A 23 16.66 -75.04 61.00
N LEU A 24 16.10 -73.87 61.03
CA LEU A 24 16.26 -72.87 62.08
C LEU A 24 15.42 -73.21 63.31
N PRO A 25 15.99 -73.51 64.47
CA PRO A 25 15.24 -73.79 65.69
C PRO A 25 14.80 -72.43 66.30
N GLY A 26 13.50 -72.28 66.62
CA GLY A 26 12.99 -71.11 67.31
C GLY A 26 11.50 -70.95 67.15
N MET A 27 10.86 -70.24 68.09
CA MET A 27 9.44 -69.81 68.01
C MET A 27 9.40 -68.29 68.01
N VAL A 28 8.66 -67.70 67.08
CA VAL A 28 8.42 -66.24 66.99
C VAL A 28 7.05 -65.99 67.57
N SER A 29 6.95 -65.19 68.63
CA SER A 29 5.70 -64.74 69.20
C SER A 29 5.43 -63.30 68.79
N ALA A 30 4.29 -63.05 68.17
CA ALA A 30 3.81 -61.70 67.79
C ALA A 30 2.52 -61.40 68.54
N THR A 31 2.51 -60.33 69.31
CA THR A 31 1.31 -59.83 69.99
C THR A 31 0.67 -58.72 69.20
N ILE A 32 -0.53 -58.96 68.67
CA ILE A 32 -1.30 -57.97 67.96
C ILE A 32 -2.69 -57.88 68.62
N GLY A 33 -3.03 -56.69 69.15
CA GLY A 33 -4.35 -56.46 69.71
C GLY A 33 -4.72 -57.36 70.96
N GLY A 34 -3.76 -57.81 71.79
CA GLY A 34 -4.04 -58.60 72.98
C GLY A 34 -4.09 -60.12 72.77
N THR A 35 -3.89 -60.61 71.55
CA THR A 35 -3.77 -62.04 71.23
C THR A 35 -2.28 -62.34 70.86
N THR A 36 -1.71 -63.39 71.49
CA THR A 36 -0.35 -63.87 71.15
C THR A 36 -0.43 -65.01 70.14
N PHE A 37 0.17 -64.78 68.97
CA PHE A 37 0.34 -65.78 67.91
C PHE A 37 1.71 -66.34 68.02
N GLU A 38 1.79 -67.63 68.40
CA GLU A 38 3.10 -68.38 68.41
C GLU A 38 3.19 -69.24 67.17
N MET A 39 4.24 -69.04 66.39
CA MET A 39 4.50 -69.83 65.18
C MET A 39 5.97 -70.17 65.06
N ALA A 40 6.25 -71.27 64.38
CA ALA A 40 7.59 -71.67 64.10
C ALA A 40 8.35 -70.67 63.23
N THR A 41 9.60 -70.34 63.60
CA THR A 41 10.44 -69.36 62.90
C THR A 41 10.45 -69.52 61.35
N PRO A 42 10.52 -70.75 60.78
CA PRO A 42 10.46 -70.94 59.34
C PRO A 42 9.16 -70.47 58.70
N VAL A 43 8.01 -70.66 59.38
CA VAL A 43 6.68 -70.24 58.89
C VAL A 43 6.56 -68.70 58.88
N ALA A 44 7.08 -68.07 59.96
CA ALA A 44 7.08 -66.58 60.00
C ALA A 44 7.93 -65.95 58.89
N LEU A 45 9.10 -66.54 58.58
CA LEU A 45 9.97 -66.07 57.51
C LEU A 45 9.33 -66.27 56.13
N VAL A 46 8.65 -67.38 55.88
CA VAL A 46 7.96 -67.65 54.65
C VAL A 46 6.80 -66.62 54.42
N LEU A 47 6.03 -66.39 55.52
CA LEU A 47 4.95 -65.39 55.47
C LEU A 47 5.46 -63.97 55.19
N LEU A 48 6.58 -63.59 55.85
CA LEU A 48 7.23 -62.32 55.64
C LEU A 48 7.75 -62.17 54.20
N ALA A 49 8.40 -63.23 53.68
CA ALA A 49 8.88 -63.25 52.30
C ALA A 49 7.68 -63.14 51.27
N MET A 50 6.59 -63.86 51.54
CA MET A 50 5.38 -63.79 50.74
C MET A 50 4.78 -62.39 50.80
N LEU A 51 4.73 -61.75 51.96
CA LEU A 51 4.26 -60.37 52.10
C LEU A 51 5.13 -59.40 51.30
N PHE A 52 6.44 -59.55 51.32
CA PHE A 52 7.37 -58.74 50.53
C PHE A 52 7.17 -58.92 48.99
N VAL A 53 6.97 -60.18 48.56
CA VAL A 53 6.70 -60.47 47.16
C VAL A 53 5.40 -59.84 46.73
N VAL A 54 4.31 -59.94 47.51
CA VAL A 54 3.03 -59.32 47.23
C VAL A 54 3.16 -57.79 47.14
N PHE A 55 3.87 -57.19 48.11
CA PHE A 55 4.17 -55.77 48.18
C PHE A 55 4.99 -55.31 46.96
N TYR A 56 6.00 -56.03 46.57
CA TYR A 56 6.85 -55.80 45.42
C TYR A 56 5.98 -55.86 44.11
N ILE A 57 5.11 -56.85 43.96
CA ILE A 57 4.20 -57.01 42.83
C ILE A 57 3.23 -55.83 42.82
N ALA A 58 2.68 -55.43 43.96
CA ALA A 58 1.77 -54.29 44.09
C ALA A 58 2.43 -52.97 43.65
N ILE A 59 3.65 -52.68 44.11
CA ILE A 59 4.41 -51.50 43.67
C ILE A 59 4.71 -51.55 42.18
N ARG A 60 5.10 -52.69 41.66
CA ARG A 60 5.40 -52.85 40.25
C ARG A 60 4.16 -52.67 39.34
N LEU A 61 3.01 -53.22 39.75
CA LEU A 61 1.72 -53.02 39.10
C LEU A 61 1.29 -51.56 39.15
N LEU A 62 1.41 -50.90 40.30
CA LEU A 62 1.11 -49.48 40.47
C LEU A 62 2.03 -48.61 39.56
N GLY A 63 3.31 -48.92 39.48
CA GLY A 63 4.27 -48.29 38.59
C GLY A 63 3.94 -48.44 37.09
N VAL A 64 3.45 -49.61 36.69
CA VAL A 64 2.96 -49.85 35.32
C VAL A 64 1.69 -49.06 35.07
N LEU A 65 0.75 -49.08 36.04
CA LEU A 65 -0.52 -48.36 35.91
C LEU A 65 -0.32 -46.84 35.77
N VAL A 66 0.60 -46.26 36.52
CA VAL A 66 0.98 -44.83 36.44
C VAL A 66 1.72 -44.48 35.15
N ARG A 67 2.50 -45.39 34.57
CA ARG A 67 3.30 -45.18 33.36
C ARG A 67 2.52 -45.43 32.06
N LEU A 68 1.48 -46.27 32.08
CA LEU A 68 0.64 -46.60 30.92
C LEU A 68 0.00 -45.35 30.26
N PRO A 69 -0.69 -44.46 31.03
CA PRO A 69 -1.35 -43.28 30.42
C PRO A 69 -0.34 -42.30 29.85
N ARG A 70 0.87 -42.22 30.37
CA ARG A 70 1.92 -41.32 29.80
C ARG A 70 2.43 -41.84 28.44
N ARG A 71 2.61 -43.13 28.26
CA ARG A 71 3.07 -43.73 26.98
C ARG A 71 2.01 -43.70 25.91
N THR A 72 0.75 -43.87 26.23
CA THR A 72 -0.35 -43.77 25.29
C THR A 72 -0.58 -42.33 24.83
N ARG A 73 -0.52 -41.35 25.75
CA ARG A 73 -0.61 -39.91 25.44
C ARG A 73 0.54 -39.44 24.54
N THR A 74 1.77 -39.88 24.76
CA THR A 74 2.92 -39.53 23.91
C THR A 74 2.81 -40.16 22.52
N ARG A 75 2.31 -41.38 22.39
CA ARG A 75 2.08 -42.03 21.10
C ARG A 75 0.93 -41.41 20.36
N ALA A 76 -0.17 -41.05 21.03
CA ALA A 76 -1.30 -40.32 20.43
C ALA A 76 -0.82 -38.96 19.92
N ARG A 77 -0.09 -38.19 20.73
CA ARG A 77 0.44 -36.87 20.33
C ARG A 77 1.38 -36.98 19.14
N ARG A 78 2.26 -37.98 19.07
CA ARG A 78 3.11 -38.19 17.88
C ARG A 78 2.31 -38.53 16.60
N ARG A 79 1.23 -39.30 16.74
CA ARG A 79 0.32 -39.60 15.60
C ARG A 79 -0.43 -38.37 15.13
N ASP A 80 -0.87 -37.52 16.05
CA ASP A 80 -1.57 -36.27 15.74
C ASP A 80 -0.63 -35.26 15.08
N LEU A 81 0.61 -35.11 15.55
CA LEU A 81 1.64 -34.31 14.88
C LEU A 81 1.88 -34.81 13.45
N ALA A 82 2.09 -36.11 13.25
CA ALA A 82 2.31 -36.67 11.90
C ALA A 82 1.08 -36.54 10.96
N ARG A 83 -0.15 -36.54 11.52
CA ARG A 83 -1.37 -36.26 10.75
C ARG A 83 -1.49 -34.79 10.41
N GLY A 84 -1.15 -33.92 11.36
CA GLY A 84 -1.11 -32.49 11.20
C GLY A 84 -0.12 -32.04 10.13
N ASP A 85 1.11 -32.55 10.16
CA ASP A 85 2.13 -32.26 9.15
C ASP A 85 1.72 -32.68 7.74
N ARG A 86 1.07 -33.86 7.64
CA ARG A 86 0.50 -34.29 6.34
C ARG A 86 -0.63 -33.39 5.87
N ALA A 87 -1.48 -32.92 6.77
CA ALA A 87 -2.55 -31.98 6.44
C ALA A 87 -1.98 -30.62 6.01
N VAL A 88 -0.94 -30.11 6.66
CA VAL A 88 -0.20 -28.91 6.24
C VAL A 88 0.33 -29.07 4.82
N THR A 89 1.02 -30.15 4.54
CA THR A 89 1.58 -30.42 3.19
C THR A 89 0.48 -30.44 2.13
N ARG A 90 -0.65 -31.13 2.41
CA ARG A 90 -1.78 -31.19 1.47
C ARG A 90 -2.46 -29.84 1.31
N ALA A 91 -2.59 -29.06 2.37
CA ALA A 91 -3.12 -27.71 2.28
C ALA A 91 -2.25 -26.81 1.38
N LEU A 92 -0.92 -26.88 1.52
CA LEU A 92 0.03 -26.15 0.67
C LEU A 92 -0.07 -26.59 -0.80
N VAL A 93 -0.17 -27.90 -1.06
CA VAL A 93 -0.36 -28.42 -2.43
C VAL A 93 -1.68 -27.94 -3.03
N ALA A 94 -2.77 -27.97 -2.26
CA ALA A 94 -4.07 -27.50 -2.71
C ALA A 94 -4.07 -25.98 -2.98
N LEU A 95 -3.40 -25.20 -2.12
CA LEU A 95 -3.20 -23.77 -2.35
C LEU A 95 -2.40 -23.50 -3.63
N ALA A 96 -1.34 -24.26 -3.89
CA ALA A 96 -0.54 -24.15 -5.11
C ALA A 96 -1.33 -24.54 -6.37
N ALA A 97 -2.23 -25.54 -6.23
CA ALA A 97 -3.14 -25.98 -7.30
C ALA A 97 -4.38 -25.08 -7.48
N SER A 98 -4.49 -24.00 -6.72
CA SER A 98 -5.66 -23.11 -6.70
C SER A 98 -6.99 -23.79 -6.37
N ASP A 99 -6.97 -24.96 -5.71
CA ASP A 99 -8.17 -25.63 -5.19
C ASP A 99 -8.50 -25.12 -3.78
N GLY A 100 -9.28 -24.03 -3.71
CA GLY A 100 -9.69 -23.39 -2.45
C GLY A 100 -10.47 -24.35 -1.55
N SER A 101 -11.29 -25.23 -2.11
CA SER A 101 -12.12 -26.15 -1.34
C SER A 101 -11.30 -27.26 -0.66
N ALA A 102 -10.35 -27.84 -1.38
CA ALA A 102 -9.41 -28.80 -0.81
C ALA A 102 -8.48 -28.12 0.21
N ALA A 103 -7.98 -26.92 -0.10
CA ALA A 103 -7.15 -26.15 0.81
C ALA A 103 -7.85 -25.88 2.16
N GLN A 104 -9.14 -25.50 2.15
CA GLN A 104 -9.91 -25.29 3.37
C GLN A 104 -10.07 -26.56 4.20
N ARG A 105 -10.45 -27.68 3.58
CA ARG A 105 -10.57 -28.95 4.28
C ARG A 105 -9.29 -29.37 4.96
N GLU A 106 -8.15 -29.27 4.27
CA GLU A 106 -6.86 -29.68 4.81
C GLU A 106 -6.29 -28.66 5.81
N ALA A 107 -6.52 -27.35 5.61
CA ALA A 107 -6.19 -26.31 6.60
C ALA A 107 -6.99 -26.53 7.91
N GLY A 108 -8.29 -26.84 7.82
CA GLY A 108 -9.11 -27.18 8.98
C GLY A 108 -8.63 -28.44 9.71
N ARG A 109 -8.16 -29.46 8.97
CA ARG A 109 -7.54 -30.66 9.55
C ARG A 109 -6.23 -30.33 10.25
N SER A 110 -5.37 -29.51 9.64
CA SER A 110 -4.10 -29.09 10.24
C SER A 110 -4.34 -28.36 11.56
N ARG A 111 -5.30 -27.42 11.60
CA ARG A 111 -5.69 -26.68 12.80
C ARG A 111 -6.22 -27.59 13.90
N ARG A 112 -6.99 -28.63 13.55
CA ARG A 112 -7.52 -29.63 14.51
C ARG A 112 -6.39 -30.45 15.17
N TYR A 113 -5.35 -30.84 14.41
CA TYR A 113 -4.27 -31.69 14.92
C TYR A 113 -3.13 -30.91 15.58
N LEU A 114 -2.78 -29.73 15.02
CA LEU A 114 -1.65 -28.91 15.48
C LEU A 114 -2.07 -27.72 16.36
N GLY A 115 -3.38 -27.50 16.49
CA GLY A 115 -3.91 -26.31 17.18
C GLY A 115 -3.75 -25.03 16.37
N GLU A 116 -3.99 -23.90 17.04
CA GLU A 116 -3.88 -22.56 16.46
C GLU A 116 -2.44 -22.04 16.49
N THR A 117 -1.60 -22.64 15.69
CA THR A 117 -0.23 -22.16 15.48
C THR A 117 -0.21 -21.06 14.42
N PRO A 118 0.84 -20.22 14.36
CA PRO A 118 1.00 -19.23 13.29
C PRO A 118 0.84 -19.80 11.88
N LEU A 119 1.37 -20.99 11.65
CA LEU A 119 1.29 -21.68 10.36
C LEU A 119 -0.13 -22.15 10.04
N THR A 120 -0.84 -22.76 10.99
CA THR A 120 -2.20 -23.25 10.75
C THR A 120 -3.19 -22.10 10.55
N LEU A 121 -3.03 -21.00 11.27
CA LEU A 121 -3.82 -19.78 11.05
C LEU A 121 -3.55 -19.17 9.67
N LEU A 122 -2.26 -19.06 9.27
CA LEU A 122 -1.91 -18.56 7.94
C LEU A 122 -2.51 -19.41 6.82
N LEU A 123 -2.42 -20.74 6.93
CA LEU A 123 -3.03 -21.66 5.96
C LEU A 123 -4.55 -21.52 5.92
N THR A 124 -5.19 -21.38 7.07
CA THR A 124 -6.66 -21.19 7.14
C THR A 124 -7.07 -19.88 6.47
N ALA A 125 -6.36 -18.78 6.74
CA ALA A 125 -6.64 -17.49 6.12
C ALA A 125 -6.43 -17.51 4.59
N GLN A 126 -5.33 -18.12 4.13
CA GLN A 126 -5.06 -18.24 2.70
C GLN A 126 -6.08 -19.14 1.98
N ALA A 127 -6.46 -20.25 2.62
CA ALA A 127 -7.46 -21.18 2.08
C ALA A 127 -8.85 -20.55 1.99
N ALA A 128 -9.29 -19.84 3.03
CA ALA A 128 -10.54 -19.10 3.05
C ALA A 128 -10.59 -18.05 1.93
N ARG A 129 -9.51 -17.27 1.79
CA ARG A 129 -9.39 -16.28 0.72
C ARG A 129 -9.47 -16.92 -0.67
N GLN A 130 -8.76 -18.03 -0.90
CA GLN A 130 -8.77 -18.71 -2.20
C GLN A 130 -10.12 -19.37 -2.51
N ALA A 131 -10.90 -19.71 -1.51
CA ALA A 131 -12.27 -20.18 -1.64
C ALA A 131 -13.31 -19.05 -1.80
N GLY A 132 -12.87 -17.78 -1.88
CA GLY A 132 -13.76 -16.61 -2.00
C GLY A 132 -14.43 -16.18 -0.69
N GLN A 133 -14.04 -16.76 0.43
CA GLN A 133 -14.60 -16.43 1.77
C GLN A 133 -13.75 -15.33 2.41
N GLU A 134 -13.85 -14.12 1.86
CA GLU A 134 -13.02 -13.00 2.28
C GLU A 134 -13.26 -12.55 3.73
N ASP A 135 -14.50 -12.65 4.22
CA ASP A 135 -14.81 -12.25 5.59
C ASP A 135 -14.24 -13.24 6.62
N ASP A 136 -14.31 -14.54 6.34
CA ASP A 136 -13.68 -15.57 7.18
C ASP A 136 -12.15 -15.41 7.17
N ALA A 137 -11.56 -15.11 6.01
CA ALA A 137 -10.15 -14.80 5.91
C ALA A 137 -9.76 -13.56 6.73
N ALA A 138 -10.59 -12.50 6.71
CA ALA A 138 -10.34 -11.28 7.48
C ALA A 138 -10.27 -11.55 8.98
N ILE A 139 -11.20 -12.36 9.53
CA ILE A 139 -11.20 -12.74 10.95
C ILE A 139 -9.88 -13.42 11.34
N VAL A 140 -9.41 -14.35 10.51
CA VAL A 140 -8.16 -15.07 10.80
C VAL A 140 -6.92 -14.17 10.60
N PHE A 141 -6.92 -13.28 9.59
CA PHE A 141 -5.86 -12.28 9.44
C PHE A 141 -5.83 -11.29 10.61
N GLN A 142 -6.99 -10.93 11.19
CA GLN A 142 -7.05 -10.10 12.39
C GLN A 142 -6.40 -10.81 13.58
N GLN A 143 -6.71 -12.11 13.81
CA GLN A 143 -6.05 -12.92 14.85
C GLN A 143 -4.53 -12.98 14.69
N LEU A 144 -4.05 -13.09 13.44
CA LEU A 144 -2.62 -13.03 13.12
C LEU A 144 -2.02 -11.65 13.41
N ALA A 145 -2.78 -10.57 13.14
CA ALA A 145 -2.34 -9.18 13.34
C ALA A 145 -2.22 -8.80 14.83
N GLU A 146 -2.90 -9.50 15.73
CA GLU A 146 -2.84 -9.29 17.18
C GLU A 146 -1.64 -9.96 17.85
N ARG A 147 -1.00 -10.92 17.18
CA ARG A 147 0.14 -11.68 17.72
C ARG A 147 1.45 -11.04 17.27
N LYS A 148 2.35 -10.75 18.19
CA LYS A 148 3.64 -10.08 17.93
C LYS A 148 4.48 -10.74 16.83
N ASP A 149 4.52 -12.07 16.81
CA ASP A 149 5.31 -12.88 15.86
C ASP A 149 4.73 -12.94 14.45
N THR A 150 3.42 -12.69 14.30
CA THR A 150 2.70 -12.79 13.02
C THR A 150 2.00 -11.50 12.61
N ALA A 151 2.11 -10.43 13.41
CA ALA A 151 1.40 -9.16 13.18
C ALA A 151 1.60 -8.63 11.75
N PHE A 152 2.83 -8.66 11.25
CA PHE A 152 3.14 -8.20 9.90
C PHE A 152 2.44 -9.03 8.81
N LEU A 153 2.30 -10.35 8.99
CA LEU A 153 1.61 -11.23 8.04
C LEU A 153 0.11 -10.99 8.06
N GLY A 154 -0.48 -10.85 9.25
CA GLY A 154 -1.89 -10.52 9.41
C GLY A 154 -2.24 -9.18 8.78
N LEU A 155 -1.46 -8.13 9.09
CA LEU A 155 -1.64 -6.79 8.51
C LEU A 155 -1.49 -6.80 6.99
N ARG A 156 -0.55 -7.57 6.43
CA ARG A 156 -0.41 -7.73 4.99
C ARG A 156 -1.65 -8.37 4.34
N GLY A 157 -2.25 -9.36 5.00
CA GLY A 157 -3.48 -10.00 4.55
C GLY A 157 -4.65 -9.02 4.51
N LEU A 158 -4.87 -8.29 5.62
CA LEU A 158 -5.92 -7.28 5.75
C LEU A 158 -5.73 -6.12 4.77
N LEU A 159 -4.49 -5.62 4.63
CA LEU A 159 -4.15 -4.56 3.67
C LEU A 159 -4.55 -4.97 2.25
N ARG A 160 -4.19 -6.17 1.82
CA ARG A 160 -4.55 -6.67 0.50
C ARG A 160 -6.07 -6.78 0.28
N GLN A 161 -6.82 -7.16 1.33
CA GLN A 161 -8.29 -7.21 1.26
C GLN A 161 -8.89 -5.80 1.16
N ALA A 162 -8.41 -4.85 1.98
CA ALA A 162 -8.85 -3.46 1.91
C ALA A 162 -8.59 -2.85 0.52
N THR A 163 -7.40 -3.09 -0.03
CA THR A 163 -7.06 -2.65 -1.40
C THR A 163 -7.97 -3.28 -2.46
N ALA A 164 -8.31 -4.58 -2.33
CA ALA A 164 -9.20 -5.27 -3.26
C ALA A 164 -10.65 -4.79 -3.18
N ARG A 165 -11.08 -4.28 -2.02
CA ARG A 165 -12.40 -3.66 -1.80
C ARG A 165 -12.42 -2.15 -2.11
N GLU A 166 -11.31 -1.60 -2.58
CA GLU A 166 -11.12 -0.17 -2.83
C GLU A 166 -11.30 0.72 -1.57
N ASP A 167 -11.19 0.12 -0.37
CA ASP A 167 -11.13 0.88 0.88
C ASP A 167 -9.73 1.47 1.08
N TRP A 168 -9.48 2.58 0.38
CA TRP A 168 -8.16 3.22 0.35
C TRP A 168 -7.76 3.79 1.71
N SER A 169 -8.71 4.30 2.49
CA SER A 169 -8.47 4.86 3.82
C SER A 169 -8.12 3.78 4.84
N GLY A 170 -8.88 2.69 4.85
CA GLY A 170 -8.60 1.51 5.65
C GLY A 170 -7.26 0.87 5.28
N ALA A 171 -6.98 0.74 3.98
CA ALA A 171 -5.70 0.25 3.48
C ALA A 171 -4.53 1.12 3.93
N ALA A 172 -4.63 2.45 3.87
CA ALA A 172 -3.59 3.37 4.34
C ALA A 172 -3.31 3.21 5.85
N THR A 173 -4.37 3.09 6.65
CA THR A 173 -4.25 2.84 8.09
C THR A 173 -3.54 1.51 8.39
N LEU A 174 -3.90 0.43 7.68
CA LEU A 174 -3.26 -0.88 7.82
C LEU A 174 -1.80 -0.86 7.38
N ALA A 175 -1.49 -0.15 6.30
CA ALA A 175 -0.13 0.03 5.80
C ALA A 175 0.77 0.78 6.80
N ASN A 176 0.25 1.81 7.46
CA ASN A 176 0.97 2.54 8.51
C ASN A 176 1.21 1.66 9.74
N ARG A 177 0.22 0.84 10.15
CA ARG A 177 0.40 -0.16 11.21
C ARG A 177 1.46 -1.21 10.83
N ALA A 178 1.47 -1.67 9.59
CA ALA A 178 2.45 -2.65 9.10
C ALA A 178 3.88 -2.06 9.10
N GLU A 179 4.04 -0.78 8.74
CA GLU A 179 5.32 -0.06 8.80
C GLU A 179 5.82 0.07 10.24
N ALA A 180 4.93 0.33 11.21
CA ALA A 180 5.29 0.41 12.62
C ALA A 180 5.80 -0.95 13.17
N VAL A 181 5.23 -2.08 12.68
CA VAL A 181 5.65 -3.43 13.08
C VAL A 181 6.97 -3.83 12.41
N ARG A 182 7.16 -3.50 11.13
CA ARG A 182 8.36 -3.86 10.36
C ARG A 182 8.77 -2.73 9.44
N PRO A 183 9.55 -1.77 9.94
CA PRO A 183 9.99 -0.61 9.17
C PRO A 183 10.85 -1.00 7.95
N GLY A 184 10.64 -0.28 6.84
CA GLY A 184 11.50 -0.35 5.66
C GLY A 184 11.30 -1.58 4.76
N ALA A 185 10.20 -2.32 4.90
CA ALA A 185 9.89 -3.41 3.99
C ALA A 185 9.63 -2.85 2.57
N GLN A 186 10.44 -3.24 1.59
CA GLN A 186 10.43 -2.65 0.24
C GLN A 186 9.05 -2.72 -0.45
N TRP A 187 8.35 -3.86 -0.39
CA TRP A 187 7.02 -3.98 -0.96
C TRP A 187 6.00 -3.05 -0.30
N LEU A 188 6.13 -2.81 1.02
CA LEU A 188 5.23 -1.94 1.78
C LEU A 188 5.46 -0.46 1.41
N LYS A 189 6.69 -0.09 1.10
CA LYS A 189 7.03 1.26 0.63
C LYS A 189 6.31 1.58 -0.69
N GLU A 190 6.30 0.66 -1.65
CA GLU A 190 5.60 0.84 -2.92
C GLU A 190 4.08 0.86 -2.73
N GLU A 191 3.55 -0.01 -1.88
CA GLU A 191 2.11 -0.02 -1.55
C GLU A 191 1.68 1.28 -0.87
N ARG A 192 2.44 1.76 0.13
CA ARG A 192 2.17 3.04 0.79
C ARG A 192 2.23 4.22 -0.17
N LYS A 193 3.18 4.22 -1.09
CA LYS A 193 3.24 5.25 -2.15
C LYS A 193 1.96 5.25 -2.99
N THR A 194 1.54 4.08 -3.44
CA THR A 194 0.30 3.95 -4.24
C THR A 194 -0.92 4.42 -3.46
N LEU A 195 -1.04 4.03 -2.19
CA LEU A 195 -2.13 4.45 -1.32
C LEU A 195 -2.10 5.96 -1.07
N ALA A 196 -0.94 6.54 -0.77
CA ALA A 196 -0.79 7.98 -0.54
C ALA A 196 -1.18 8.81 -1.78
N LEU A 197 -0.89 8.32 -2.99
CA LEU A 197 -1.32 8.95 -4.23
C LEU A 197 -2.85 8.89 -4.42
N ARG A 198 -3.48 7.79 -4.01
CA ARG A 198 -4.94 7.61 -4.13
C ARG A 198 -5.74 8.34 -3.05
N THR A 199 -5.21 8.41 -1.83
CA THR A 199 -5.87 9.09 -0.71
C THR A 199 -5.59 10.60 -0.67
N GLY A 200 -4.67 11.10 -1.51
CA GLY A 200 -4.27 12.50 -1.49
C GLY A 200 -3.36 12.88 -0.33
N GLU A 201 -2.70 11.91 0.30
CA GLU A 201 -1.69 12.13 1.35
C GLU A 201 -0.36 12.58 0.72
N TRP A 202 -0.38 13.81 0.15
CA TRP A 202 0.68 14.31 -0.74
C TRP A 202 2.05 14.39 -0.08
N THR A 203 2.11 14.67 1.20
CA THR A 203 3.38 14.72 1.95
C THR A 203 4.03 13.34 2.05
N ASP A 204 3.23 12.29 2.28
CA ASP A 204 3.71 10.92 2.29
C ASP A 204 4.06 10.44 0.87
N ALA A 205 3.24 10.77 -0.12
CA ALA A 205 3.52 10.50 -1.53
C ALA A 205 4.85 11.13 -1.98
N LEU A 206 5.10 12.39 -1.60
CA LEU A 206 6.35 13.10 -1.87
C LEU A 206 7.56 12.42 -1.22
N ARG A 207 7.44 12.00 0.04
CA ARG A 207 8.51 11.33 0.80
C ARG A 207 8.86 9.96 0.22
N LEU A 208 7.85 9.21 -0.27
CA LEU A 208 8.01 7.83 -0.75
C LEU A 208 8.37 7.75 -2.24
N SER A 209 8.20 8.85 -2.99
CA SER A 209 8.46 8.91 -4.44
C SER A 209 9.89 9.30 -4.77
N GLY A 210 10.33 8.99 -5.99
CA GLY A 210 11.63 9.36 -6.52
C GLY A 210 11.74 10.85 -6.90
N PRO A 211 12.96 11.31 -7.23
CA PRO A 211 13.22 12.71 -7.55
C PRO A 211 12.46 13.20 -8.80
N GLU A 212 12.15 12.31 -9.74
CA GLU A 212 11.44 12.59 -10.99
C GLU A 212 10.00 13.08 -10.79
N ASN A 213 9.38 12.78 -9.65
CA ASN A 213 8.02 13.20 -9.32
C ASN A 213 7.98 14.32 -8.28
N ARG A 214 9.16 14.75 -7.80
CA ARG A 214 9.28 15.67 -6.66
C ARG A 214 8.58 16.99 -6.89
N ALA A 215 8.77 17.60 -8.05
CA ALA A 215 8.16 18.89 -8.36
C ALA A 215 6.64 18.83 -8.29
N ALA A 216 6.03 17.87 -9.00
CA ALA A 216 4.59 17.73 -9.06
C ALA A 216 3.95 17.41 -7.69
N LEU A 217 4.54 16.46 -6.95
CA LEU A 217 4.02 16.08 -5.65
C LEU A 217 4.22 17.18 -4.58
N ALA A 218 5.31 17.95 -4.69
CA ALA A 218 5.54 19.07 -3.79
C ALA A 218 4.55 20.23 -4.05
N VAL A 219 4.10 20.46 -5.30
CA VAL A 219 2.99 21.38 -5.61
C VAL A 219 1.72 20.94 -4.90
N ALA A 220 1.37 19.65 -5.04
CA ALA A 220 0.17 19.09 -4.40
C ALA A 220 0.24 19.19 -2.88
N ALA A 221 1.39 18.82 -2.29
CA ALA A 221 1.63 18.91 -0.86
C ALA A 221 1.55 20.36 -0.35
N ALA A 222 2.11 21.33 -1.09
CA ALA A 222 2.01 22.74 -0.75
C ALA A 222 0.56 23.27 -0.81
N GLY A 223 -0.25 22.72 -1.73
CA GLY A 223 -1.68 23.07 -1.85
C GLY A 223 -2.51 22.56 -0.67
N ALA A 224 -2.21 21.37 -0.18
CA ALA A 224 -2.94 20.71 0.90
C ALA A 224 -2.44 21.11 2.31
N GLU A 225 -1.26 21.72 2.43
CA GLU A 225 -0.63 22.03 3.70
C GLU A 225 -1.29 23.28 4.37
N PRO A 226 -1.89 23.13 5.56
CA PRO A 226 -2.54 24.24 6.26
C PRO A 226 -1.56 25.24 6.90
N ASP A 227 -0.37 24.78 7.33
CA ASP A 227 0.64 25.69 7.86
C ASP A 227 1.31 26.49 6.73
N ARG A 228 1.15 27.82 6.79
CA ARG A 228 1.66 28.74 5.78
C ARG A 228 3.17 28.63 5.57
N SER A 229 3.93 28.41 6.64
CA SER A 229 5.39 28.32 6.56
C SER A 229 5.84 27.00 5.94
N ALA A 230 5.17 25.89 6.27
CA ALA A 230 5.39 24.59 5.65
C ALA A 230 4.98 24.59 4.18
N ALA A 231 3.81 25.15 3.85
CA ALA A 231 3.33 25.32 2.48
C ALA A 231 4.32 26.10 1.61
N LEU A 232 4.87 27.20 2.15
CA LEU A 232 5.90 27.99 1.45
C LEU A 232 7.18 27.18 1.21
N ARG A 233 7.63 26.38 2.19
CA ARG A 233 8.81 25.51 2.03
C ARG A 233 8.57 24.45 0.94
N LEU A 234 7.39 23.81 0.94
CA LEU A 234 7.01 22.80 -0.05
C LEU A 234 6.90 23.41 -1.46
N ALA A 235 6.28 24.57 -1.61
CA ALA A 235 6.20 25.29 -2.87
C ALA A 235 7.60 25.70 -3.40
N LYS A 236 8.48 26.18 -2.52
CA LYS A 236 9.89 26.42 -2.87
C LYS A 236 10.60 25.16 -3.34
N GLN A 237 10.37 24.03 -2.64
CA GLN A 237 10.92 22.73 -3.02
C GLN A 237 10.44 22.29 -4.41
N ALA A 238 9.15 22.50 -4.72
CA ALA A 238 8.58 22.21 -6.03
C ALA A 238 9.29 22.97 -7.14
N TRP A 239 9.38 24.30 -7.01
CA TRP A 239 10.02 25.16 -8.01
C TRP A 239 11.53 24.91 -8.15
N THR A 240 12.21 24.60 -7.03
CA THR A 240 13.64 24.26 -7.08
C THR A 240 13.89 22.92 -7.79
N ALA A 241 12.97 21.95 -7.64
CA ALA A 241 13.05 20.66 -8.29
C ALA A 241 12.82 20.74 -9.80
N ASP A 242 11.90 21.60 -10.26
CA ASP A 242 11.66 21.89 -11.67
C ASP A 242 11.29 23.38 -11.87
N PRO A 243 12.28 24.23 -12.20
CA PRO A 243 12.03 25.64 -12.44
C PRO A 243 11.31 25.95 -13.77
N THR A 244 10.99 24.94 -14.59
CA THR A 244 10.25 25.10 -15.85
C THR A 244 8.78 24.77 -15.70
N LEU A 245 8.40 24.11 -14.61
CA LEU A 245 7.03 23.72 -14.33
C LEU A 245 6.21 24.94 -13.88
N ALA A 246 5.34 25.46 -14.77
CA ALA A 246 4.51 26.63 -14.48
C ALA A 246 3.68 26.51 -13.20
N PRO A 247 2.98 25.39 -12.91
CA PRO A 247 2.26 25.22 -11.65
C PRO A 247 3.14 25.33 -10.40
N ALA A 248 4.42 24.92 -10.47
CA ALA A 248 5.35 25.06 -9.36
C ALA A 248 5.74 26.53 -9.12
N ALA A 249 5.97 27.28 -10.20
CA ALA A 249 6.25 28.71 -10.10
C ALA A 249 5.05 29.49 -9.56
N VAL A 250 3.85 29.23 -10.06
CA VAL A 250 2.59 29.85 -9.60
C VAL A 250 2.36 29.53 -8.12
N ALA A 251 2.45 28.25 -7.72
CA ALA A 251 2.27 27.88 -6.33
C ALA A 251 3.29 28.57 -5.39
N TYR A 252 4.56 28.68 -5.81
CA TYR A 252 5.57 29.33 -5.00
C TYR A 252 5.37 30.86 -4.94
N ALA A 253 5.06 31.50 -6.06
CA ALA A 253 4.80 32.92 -6.13
C ALA A 253 3.58 33.33 -5.28
N SER A 254 2.48 32.60 -5.38
CA SER A 254 1.28 32.83 -4.58
C SER A 254 1.56 32.72 -3.07
N ARG A 255 2.36 31.73 -2.62
CA ARG A 255 2.76 31.60 -1.21
C ARG A 255 3.71 32.71 -0.76
N LEU A 256 4.57 33.22 -1.65
CA LEU A 256 5.42 34.38 -1.38
C LEU A 256 4.59 35.66 -1.21
N ARG A 257 3.58 35.90 -2.07
CA ARG A 257 2.65 37.04 -1.92
C ARG A 257 1.87 36.96 -0.62
N ALA A 258 1.33 35.77 -0.30
CA ALA A 258 0.65 35.56 0.98
C ALA A 258 1.53 35.83 2.21
N ALA A 259 2.86 35.84 2.02
CA ALA A 259 3.87 36.19 3.02
C ALA A 259 4.37 37.65 2.90
N GLY A 260 3.76 38.50 2.05
CA GLY A 260 4.16 39.90 1.81
C GLY A 260 5.48 40.06 1.05
N LYS A 261 5.89 39.04 0.27
CA LYS A 261 7.18 39.02 -0.47
C LYS A 261 6.97 39.18 -1.97
N ASP A 262 6.28 40.22 -2.41
CA ASP A 262 5.85 40.42 -3.79
C ASP A 262 7.00 40.50 -4.78
N SER A 263 8.09 41.18 -4.42
CA SER A 263 9.28 41.28 -5.26
C SER A 263 9.89 39.88 -5.54
N ALA A 264 9.96 39.03 -4.51
CA ALA A 264 10.45 37.66 -4.66
C ALA A 264 9.49 36.79 -5.50
N ALA A 265 8.17 36.98 -5.35
CA ALA A 265 7.17 36.29 -6.16
C ALA A 265 7.33 36.65 -7.64
N ASN A 266 7.45 37.94 -7.96
CA ASN A 266 7.66 38.40 -9.31
C ASN A 266 8.99 37.91 -9.91
N ASP A 267 10.04 37.77 -9.10
CA ASP A 267 11.33 37.25 -9.54
C ASP A 267 11.24 35.75 -9.91
N VAL A 268 10.53 34.95 -9.13
CA VAL A 268 10.24 33.54 -9.45
C VAL A 268 9.51 33.41 -10.78
N LEU A 269 8.46 34.20 -11.00
CA LEU A 269 7.64 34.16 -12.22
C LEU A 269 8.47 34.60 -13.46
N ARG A 270 9.27 35.66 -13.35
CA ARG A 270 10.18 36.11 -14.42
C ARG A 270 11.21 35.07 -14.79
N ARG A 271 11.85 34.43 -13.81
CA ARG A 271 12.85 33.38 -14.06
C ARG A 271 12.24 32.14 -14.70
N THR A 272 11.00 31.80 -14.35
CA THR A 272 10.30 30.68 -15.01
C THR A 272 9.87 31.06 -16.41
N TRP A 273 9.34 32.27 -16.64
CA TRP A 273 8.99 32.79 -17.97
C TRP A 273 10.20 32.79 -18.92
N ALA A 274 11.37 33.17 -18.44
CA ALA A 274 12.60 33.15 -19.24
C ALA A 274 12.93 31.78 -19.80
N LYS A 275 12.52 30.70 -19.11
CA LYS A 275 12.76 29.31 -19.51
C LYS A 275 11.59 28.71 -20.29
N GLN A 276 10.40 28.87 -19.75
CA GLN A 276 9.15 28.27 -20.25
C GLN A 276 7.98 29.26 -20.06
N PRO A 277 7.72 30.12 -21.04
CA PRO A 277 6.52 30.96 -21.02
C PRO A 277 5.23 30.13 -20.94
N HIS A 278 4.29 30.55 -20.07
CA HIS A 278 3.01 29.85 -19.87
C HIS A 278 1.93 30.85 -19.46
N PRO A 279 0.68 30.73 -19.96
CA PRO A 279 -0.41 31.66 -19.63
C PRO A 279 -0.65 31.82 -18.12
N ASP A 280 -0.58 30.74 -17.32
CA ASP A 280 -0.81 30.81 -15.87
C ASP A 280 0.25 31.65 -15.15
N ILE A 281 1.50 31.67 -15.65
CA ILE A 281 2.56 32.54 -15.09
C ILE A 281 2.21 34.00 -15.32
N ALA A 282 1.74 34.34 -16.52
CA ALA A 282 1.31 35.70 -16.84
C ALA A 282 0.08 36.12 -16.02
N ALA A 283 -0.89 35.23 -15.88
CA ALA A 283 -2.07 35.47 -15.06
C ALA A 283 -1.69 35.75 -13.60
N GLU A 284 -0.83 34.91 -13.01
CA GLU A 284 -0.33 35.12 -11.63
C GLU A 284 0.52 36.38 -11.50
N TYR A 285 1.35 36.69 -12.52
CA TYR A 285 2.19 37.91 -12.50
C TYR A 285 1.37 39.20 -12.48
N MET A 286 0.19 39.20 -13.07
CA MET A 286 -0.72 40.34 -13.18
C MET A 286 -1.95 40.23 -12.28
N ALA A 287 -2.00 39.28 -11.34
CA ALA A 287 -3.20 38.99 -10.55
C ALA A 287 -3.72 40.20 -9.75
N ASP A 288 -2.82 41.02 -9.22
CA ASP A 288 -3.16 42.19 -8.40
C ASP A 288 -3.37 43.47 -9.20
N LEU A 289 -3.25 43.43 -10.55
CA LEU A 289 -3.38 44.59 -11.42
C LEU A 289 -4.77 44.63 -12.03
N SER A 290 -5.57 45.62 -11.69
CA SER A 290 -6.91 45.90 -12.27
C SER A 290 -6.88 46.85 -13.45
N ASP A 291 -5.92 47.78 -13.46
CA ASP A 291 -5.77 48.75 -14.54
C ASP A 291 -5.19 48.11 -15.81
N LYS A 292 -5.85 48.30 -16.95
CA LYS A 292 -5.48 47.72 -18.24
C LYS A 292 -4.12 48.18 -18.74
N GLN A 293 -3.80 49.46 -18.53
CA GLN A 293 -2.50 50.01 -18.93
C GLN A 293 -1.37 49.47 -18.06
N ALA A 294 -1.62 49.33 -16.76
CA ALA A 294 -0.65 48.70 -15.84
C ALA A 294 -0.41 47.23 -16.18
N ARG A 295 -1.47 46.49 -16.58
CA ARG A 295 -1.35 45.09 -17.05
C ARG A 295 -0.50 45.01 -18.33
N PHE A 296 -0.71 45.90 -19.31
CA PHE A 296 0.09 45.94 -20.52
C PHE A 296 1.55 46.23 -20.23
N ASN A 297 1.84 47.19 -19.34
CA ASN A 297 3.22 47.51 -18.94
C ASN A 297 3.89 46.32 -18.23
N ALA A 298 3.16 45.64 -17.35
CA ALA A 298 3.65 44.44 -16.65
C ALA A 298 3.89 43.29 -17.65
N ALA A 299 2.99 43.07 -18.60
CA ALA A 299 3.13 42.08 -19.67
C ALA A 299 4.38 42.34 -20.52
N ASN A 300 4.66 43.60 -20.88
CA ASN A 300 5.88 43.97 -21.58
C ASN A 300 7.13 43.66 -20.77
N GLY A 301 7.16 43.96 -19.48
CA GLY A 301 8.28 43.65 -18.60
C GLY A 301 8.51 42.14 -18.41
N LEU A 302 7.43 41.36 -18.41
CA LEU A 302 7.51 39.90 -18.36
C LEU A 302 8.00 39.31 -19.68
N ALA A 303 7.43 39.76 -20.81
CA ALA A 303 7.77 39.31 -22.14
C ALA A 303 9.22 39.54 -22.53
N GLN A 304 9.84 40.63 -22.06
CA GLN A 304 11.28 40.90 -22.25
C GLN A 304 12.18 39.81 -21.75
N GLN A 305 11.75 38.97 -20.78
CA GLN A 305 12.54 37.87 -20.26
C GLN A 305 12.73 36.73 -21.29
N ASN A 306 11.83 36.66 -22.30
CA ASN A 306 11.87 35.70 -23.41
C ASN A 306 11.22 36.31 -24.67
N ALA A 307 11.80 37.37 -25.16
CA ALA A 307 11.19 38.24 -26.18
C ALA A 307 10.92 37.54 -27.53
N ALA A 308 11.70 36.53 -27.88
CA ALA A 308 11.54 35.80 -29.15
C ALA A 308 10.45 34.71 -29.11
N ASN A 309 9.94 34.38 -27.92
CA ASN A 309 8.94 33.32 -27.80
C ASN A 309 7.57 33.78 -28.26
N PRO A 310 6.86 33.00 -29.09
CA PRO A 310 5.49 33.33 -29.52
C PRO A 310 4.52 33.66 -28.38
N GLU A 311 4.64 32.98 -27.25
CA GLU A 311 3.78 33.23 -26.06
C GLU A 311 3.99 34.63 -25.48
N SER A 312 5.21 35.18 -25.55
CA SER A 312 5.50 36.56 -25.14
C SER A 312 4.78 37.57 -26.05
N HIS A 313 4.79 37.33 -27.37
CA HIS A 313 4.07 38.17 -28.30
C HIS A 313 2.53 38.06 -28.16
N LEU A 314 2.02 36.85 -27.90
CA LEU A 314 0.60 36.65 -27.63
C LEU A 314 0.14 37.36 -26.36
N LEU A 315 0.93 37.30 -25.30
CA LEU A 315 0.65 38.03 -24.04
C LEU A 315 0.61 39.55 -24.28
N GLN A 316 1.58 40.08 -25.03
CA GLN A 316 1.63 41.50 -25.36
C GLN A 316 0.47 41.92 -26.26
N ALA A 317 0.13 41.12 -27.28
CA ALA A 317 -0.98 41.41 -28.18
C ALA A 317 -2.33 41.42 -27.42
N GLN A 318 -2.59 40.44 -26.59
CA GLN A 318 -3.81 40.35 -25.80
C GLN A 318 -3.94 41.55 -24.84
N THR A 319 -2.88 41.85 -24.08
CA THR A 319 -2.93 42.93 -23.08
C THR A 319 -2.98 44.32 -23.75
N ALA A 320 -2.39 44.47 -24.93
CA ALA A 320 -2.52 45.70 -25.75
C ALA A 320 -3.96 45.89 -26.26
N LEU A 321 -4.59 44.81 -26.75
CA LEU A 321 -5.98 44.83 -27.18
C LEU A 321 -6.91 45.22 -26.02
N ASP A 322 -6.73 44.58 -24.85
CA ASP A 322 -7.49 44.87 -23.63
C ASP A 322 -7.37 46.34 -23.21
N ALA A 323 -6.20 46.96 -23.45
CA ALA A 323 -5.92 48.37 -23.17
C ALA A 323 -6.36 49.32 -24.31
N GLY A 324 -6.96 48.81 -25.38
CA GLY A 324 -7.36 49.60 -26.53
C GLY A 324 -6.22 50.10 -27.45
N MET A 325 -5.03 49.53 -27.28
CA MET A 325 -3.81 49.92 -28.02
C MET A 325 -3.69 49.08 -29.31
N LEU A 326 -4.59 49.33 -30.28
CA LEU A 326 -4.77 48.47 -31.46
C LEU A 326 -3.48 48.30 -32.29
N GLN A 327 -2.73 49.39 -32.47
CA GLN A 327 -1.48 49.34 -33.25
C GLN A 327 -0.43 48.45 -32.61
N GLU A 328 -0.30 48.51 -31.29
CA GLU A 328 0.60 47.63 -30.53
C GLU A 328 0.13 46.17 -30.54
N ALA A 329 -1.20 45.95 -30.38
CA ALA A 329 -1.79 44.62 -30.46
C ALA A 329 -1.48 43.99 -31.83
N ARG A 330 -1.68 44.74 -32.91
CA ARG A 330 -1.36 44.26 -34.27
C ARG A 330 0.11 43.91 -34.44
N ARG A 331 1.00 44.81 -34.04
CA ARG A 331 2.44 44.59 -34.16
C ARG A 331 2.85 43.27 -33.46
N HIS A 332 2.34 43.01 -32.28
CA HIS A 332 2.71 41.83 -31.51
C HIS A 332 2.07 40.55 -32.07
N ILE A 333 0.82 40.59 -32.56
CA ILE A 333 0.22 39.40 -33.17
C ILE A 333 0.89 39.00 -34.49
N GLU A 334 1.32 39.99 -35.28
CA GLU A 334 2.10 39.76 -36.50
C GLU A 334 3.48 39.19 -36.17
N ALA A 335 4.14 39.65 -35.10
CA ALA A 335 5.39 39.10 -34.63
C ALA A 335 5.24 37.65 -34.15
N ALA A 336 4.14 37.31 -33.45
CA ALA A 336 3.83 35.93 -33.07
C ALA A 336 3.70 35.03 -34.31
N ARG A 337 3.02 35.48 -35.33
CA ARG A 337 2.90 34.74 -36.60
C ARG A 337 4.23 34.61 -37.33
N ALA A 338 5.01 35.68 -37.40
CA ALA A 338 6.33 35.66 -38.00
C ALA A 338 7.33 34.70 -37.30
N SER A 339 7.15 34.48 -36.02
CA SER A 339 7.90 33.46 -35.26
C SER A 339 7.43 32.01 -35.48
N GLY A 340 6.50 31.79 -36.43
CA GLY A 340 6.01 30.48 -36.84
C GLY A 340 4.83 29.95 -36.02
N SER A 341 4.21 30.77 -35.18
CA SER A 341 3.01 30.34 -34.44
C SER A 341 1.78 30.32 -35.32
N ASN A 342 1.22 29.13 -35.56
CA ASN A 342 0.00 28.92 -36.34
C ASN A 342 -1.14 28.35 -35.48
N GLN A 343 -1.20 28.71 -34.20
CA GLN A 343 -2.19 28.20 -33.25
C GLN A 343 -3.55 28.88 -33.45
N ARG A 344 -4.65 28.19 -33.11
CA ARG A 344 -6.03 28.74 -33.23
C ARG A 344 -6.19 30.06 -32.50
N ARG A 345 -5.65 30.18 -31.27
CA ARG A 345 -5.72 31.41 -30.46
C ARG A 345 -5.05 32.61 -31.11
N VAL A 346 -4.03 32.39 -31.95
CA VAL A 346 -3.37 33.47 -32.73
C VAL A 346 -4.32 34.04 -33.73
N TRP A 347 -5.05 33.21 -34.46
CA TRP A 347 -6.03 33.63 -35.48
C TRP A 347 -7.26 34.25 -34.85
N VAL A 348 -7.74 33.73 -33.69
CA VAL A 348 -8.83 34.36 -32.94
C VAL A 348 -8.44 35.77 -32.50
N LEU A 349 -7.27 35.93 -31.90
CA LEU A 349 -6.81 37.24 -31.43
C LEU A 349 -6.59 38.23 -32.63
N LEU A 350 -6.10 37.75 -33.77
CA LEU A 350 -5.99 38.55 -34.98
C LEU A 350 -7.36 38.98 -35.48
N ALA A 351 -8.36 38.10 -35.47
CA ALA A 351 -9.74 38.45 -35.85
C ALA A 351 -10.33 39.53 -34.93
N ASP A 352 -10.13 39.39 -33.62
CA ASP A 352 -10.60 40.37 -32.63
C ASP A 352 -9.93 41.74 -32.82
N ILE A 353 -8.62 41.78 -33.10
CA ILE A 353 -7.89 43.01 -33.39
C ILE A 353 -8.44 43.66 -34.68
N ALA A 354 -8.61 42.85 -35.75
CA ALA A 354 -9.13 43.37 -37.03
C ALA A 354 -10.55 43.90 -36.91
N ASP A 355 -11.39 43.27 -36.11
CA ASP A 355 -12.75 43.75 -35.85
C ASP A 355 -12.75 45.10 -35.11
N HIS A 356 -11.94 45.24 -34.07
CA HIS A 356 -11.76 46.50 -33.36
C HIS A 356 -11.17 47.63 -34.23
N GLU A 357 -10.42 47.28 -35.27
CA GLU A 357 -9.92 48.24 -36.29
C GLU A 357 -10.94 48.56 -37.39
N GLY A 358 -12.14 47.93 -37.40
CA GLY A 358 -13.13 48.06 -38.42
C GLY A 358 -12.82 47.31 -39.72
N ARG A 359 -11.87 46.37 -39.70
CA ARG A 359 -11.41 45.57 -40.85
C ARG A 359 -12.16 44.21 -40.93
N GLY A 360 -13.49 44.25 -41.09
CA GLY A 360 -14.33 43.06 -41.02
C GLY A 360 -13.96 41.95 -42.01
N ASN A 361 -13.48 42.28 -43.21
CA ASN A 361 -13.03 41.25 -44.18
C ASN A 361 -11.81 40.50 -43.67
N GLU A 362 -10.82 41.19 -43.05
CA GLU A 362 -9.64 40.58 -42.46
C GLU A 362 -9.99 39.71 -41.24
N ALA A 363 -10.95 40.17 -40.43
CA ALA A 363 -11.46 39.37 -39.29
C ALA A 363 -12.08 38.05 -39.79
N GLN A 364 -12.91 38.09 -40.86
CA GLN A 364 -13.48 36.86 -41.41
C GLN A 364 -12.42 35.93 -42.02
N ASP A 365 -11.39 36.47 -42.68
CA ASP A 365 -10.29 35.67 -43.22
C ASP A 365 -9.47 35.01 -42.09
N ALA A 366 -9.21 35.73 -41.01
CA ALA A 366 -8.54 35.16 -39.81
C ALA A 366 -9.37 34.01 -39.20
N LEU A 367 -10.71 34.17 -39.10
CA LEU A 367 -11.57 33.08 -38.60
C LEU A 367 -11.60 31.85 -39.53
N ARG A 368 -11.49 32.04 -40.85
CA ARG A 368 -11.35 30.92 -41.81
C ARG A 368 -10.02 30.18 -41.59
N HIS A 369 -8.93 30.91 -41.42
CA HIS A 369 -7.63 30.32 -41.13
C HIS A 369 -7.61 29.55 -39.79
N MET A 370 -8.35 30.02 -38.77
CA MET A 370 -8.51 29.31 -37.50
C MET A 370 -9.00 27.85 -37.68
N ALA A 371 -9.85 27.59 -38.69
CA ALA A 371 -10.40 26.25 -38.96
C ALA A 371 -9.32 25.21 -39.33
N THR A 372 -8.22 25.66 -39.95
CA THR A 372 -7.10 24.82 -40.41
C THR A 372 -5.82 25.02 -39.57
N ALA A 373 -5.89 25.89 -38.55
CA ALA A 373 -4.78 26.21 -37.67
C ALA A 373 -4.42 25.04 -36.74
N ASP A 374 -3.21 25.07 -36.24
CA ASP A 374 -2.74 24.10 -35.21
C ASP A 374 -3.58 24.23 -33.95
N PRO A 375 -3.89 23.13 -33.30
CA PRO A 375 -4.54 23.17 -31.99
C PRO A 375 -3.72 23.98 -30.98
N ASP A 376 -4.42 24.64 -30.05
CA ASP A 376 -3.77 25.36 -28.97
C ASP A 376 -3.01 24.38 -28.02
N PRO A 377 -1.96 24.83 -27.32
CA PRO A 377 -1.26 24.04 -26.33
C PRO A 377 -2.20 23.60 -25.24
N PHE A 378 -1.95 22.40 -24.72
CA PHE A 378 -2.75 21.81 -23.65
C PHE A 378 -1.92 20.89 -22.73
N TRP A 379 -2.48 20.54 -21.59
CA TRP A 379 -1.87 19.61 -20.68
C TRP A 379 -2.09 18.17 -21.14
N ARG A 380 -0.99 17.40 -21.29
CA ARG A 380 -1.03 16.02 -21.75
C ARG A 380 -0.17 15.13 -20.83
N CYS A 381 -0.70 13.96 -20.48
CA CYS A 381 0.07 12.95 -19.78
C CYS A 381 1.06 12.27 -20.73
N ALA A 382 2.35 12.35 -20.42
CA ALA A 382 3.40 11.70 -21.21
C ALA A 382 3.39 10.16 -21.09
N ALA A 383 2.76 9.60 -20.03
CA ALA A 383 2.71 8.16 -19.82
C ALA A 383 1.59 7.48 -20.63
N CYS A 384 0.37 8.06 -20.69
CA CYS A 384 -0.79 7.43 -21.35
C CYS A 384 -1.36 8.24 -22.51
N GLY A 385 -0.87 9.47 -22.74
CA GLY A 385 -1.33 10.34 -23.82
C GLY A 385 -2.64 11.08 -23.56
N THR A 386 -3.29 10.90 -22.40
CA THR A 386 -4.55 11.57 -22.05
C THR A 386 -4.36 13.07 -21.96
N ALA A 387 -5.28 13.82 -22.59
CA ALA A 387 -5.38 15.27 -22.49
C ALA A 387 -6.14 15.69 -21.24
N HIS A 388 -5.71 16.78 -20.61
CA HIS A 388 -6.30 17.35 -19.40
C HIS A 388 -6.62 18.83 -19.62
N ALA A 389 -7.77 19.31 -19.14
CA ALA A 389 -8.16 20.71 -19.21
C ALA A 389 -7.29 21.61 -18.30
N ALA A 390 -6.81 21.05 -17.19
CA ALA A 390 -5.93 21.72 -16.24
C ALA A 390 -4.82 20.76 -15.78
N TRP A 391 -3.73 21.34 -15.31
CA TRP A 391 -2.66 20.56 -14.73
C TRP A 391 -3.08 19.88 -13.43
N LYS A 392 -2.61 18.63 -13.24
CA LYS A 392 -2.79 17.84 -12.02
C LYS A 392 -1.47 17.16 -11.63
N PRO A 393 -1.22 16.93 -10.35
CA PRO A 393 0.02 16.27 -9.90
C PRO A 393 0.08 14.80 -10.29
N VAL A 394 -1.09 14.18 -10.50
CA VAL A 394 -1.29 12.76 -10.87
C VAL A 394 -2.29 12.70 -12.02
N CYS A 395 -2.05 11.86 -13.00
CA CYS A 395 -2.96 11.64 -14.11
C CYS A 395 -4.18 10.83 -13.67
N ASP A 396 -5.40 11.33 -13.89
CA ASP A 396 -6.64 10.65 -13.52
C ASP A 396 -6.85 9.31 -14.27
N ALA A 397 -6.32 9.21 -15.50
CA ALA A 397 -6.53 8.02 -16.33
C ALA A 397 -5.56 6.87 -15.99
N CYS A 398 -4.29 7.15 -15.70
CA CYS A 398 -3.27 6.12 -15.46
C CYS A 398 -2.63 6.17 -14.08
N ASN A 399 -3.05 7.09 -13.23
CA ASN A 399 -2.55 7.31 -11.88
C ASN A 399 -1.02 7.52 -11.78
N THR A 400 -0.37 7.94 -12.89
CA THR A 400 1.07 8.20 -12.89
C THR A 400 1.34 9.63 -12.43
N PRO A 401 2.16 9.84 -11.36
CA PRO A 401 2.49 11.17 -10.88
C PRO A 401 3.54 11.87 -11.77
N GLY A 402 3.48 13.22 -11.82
CA GLY A 402 4.50 14.06 -12.42
C GLY A 402 4.70 13.90 -13.94
N LYS A 403 3.72 13.34 -14.66
CA LYS A 403 3.83 13.10 -16.12
C LYS A 403 2.89 13.97 -16.96
N ILE A 404 2.20 14.93 -16.34
CA ILE A 404 1.37 15.88 -17.09
C ILE A 404 2.22 17.10 -17.46
N ALA A 405 2.46 17.25 -18.74
CA ALA A 405 3.28 18.32 -19.33
C ALA A 405 2.47 19.22 -20.26
N TRP A 406 2.86 20.49 -20.36
CA TRP A 406 2.33 21.44 -21.33
C TRP A 406 2.95 21.14 -22.68
N VAL A 407 2.13 20.81 -23.67
CA VAL A 407 2.59 20.39 -24.99
C VAL A 407 1.96 21.26 -26.08
N GLN A 408 2.74 21.58 -27.11
CA GLN A 408 2.23 22.14 -28.35
C GLN A 408 1.99 20.99 -29.33
N PRO A 409 0.76 20.75 -29.73
CA PRO A 409 0.49 19.73 -30.74
C PRO A 409 0.88 20.26 -32.12
N ASN A 410 1.72 19.49 -32.83
CA ASN A 410 1.94 19.72 -34.27
C ASN A 410 0.89 18.95 -35.07
N HIS A 411 0.56 19.42 -36.28
CA HIS A 411 -0.35 18.75 -37.22
C HIS A 411 0.13 17.30 -37.50
N GLY A 412 -0.28 16.33 -36.75
CA GLY A 412 0.12 14.92 -36.91
C GLY A 412 0.01 14.08 -35.64
N ILE A 413 -0.19 14.70 -34.50
CA ILE A 413 -0.42 13.95 -33.26
C ILE A 413 -1.92 13.82 -33.04
N ALA A 414 -2.50 12.66 -33.37
CA ALA A 414 -3.90 12.36 -33.07
C ALA A 414 -4.11 12.46 -31.53
N VAL A 415 -4.88 13.45 -31.11
CA VAL A 415 -5.32 13.59 -29.71
C VAL A 415 -6.32 12.48 -29.44
N ARG A 416 -5.93 11.47 -28.65
CA ARG A 416 -6.87 10.47 -28.14
C ARG A 416 -7.75 11.17 -27.10
N GLN A 417 -8.90 11.69 -27.52
CA GLN A 417 -9.91 12.19 -26.62
C GLN A 417 -10.48 11.01 -25.85
N VAL A 418 -10.29 10.99 -24.53
CA VAL A 418 -11.10 10.15 -23.66
C VAL A 418 -12.49 10.79 -23.63
N PRO A 419 -13.58 10.06 -23.93
CA PRO A 419 -14.92 10.59 -23.79
C PRO A 419 -15.09 11.12 -22.37
N LEU A 420 -15.53 12.35 -22.21
CA LEU A 420 -16.06 12.85 -20.95
C LEU A 420 -17.19 11.88 -20.56
N LEU A 421 -17.00 11.15 -19.47
CA LEU A 421 -18.08 10.40 -18.84
C LEU A 421 -19.08 11.47 -18.36
N ASP A 422 -20.13 11.66 -19.15
CA ASP A 422 -21.31 12.40 -18.74
C ASP A 422 -21.86 11.72 -17.48
N HIS A 423 -21.67 12.36 -16.34
CA HIS A 423 -22.52 12.15 -15.18
C HIS A 423 -23.88 12.80 -15.47
N ALA A 424 -24.63 12.21 -16.38
CA ALA A 424 -26.05 12.48 -16.51
C ALA A 424 -26.79 11.43 -15.68
N GLY A 425 -27.50 11.95 -14.70
CA GLY A 425 -28.21 11.23 -13.70
C GLY A 425 -29.30 10.28 -14.20
N ASP A 426 -29.60 9.43 -13.31
CA ASP A 426 -30.80 8.66 -13.09
C ASP A 426 -32.08 9.18 -13.78
N GLY A 427 -32.77 8.28 -14.42
CA GLY A 427 -34.13 8.50 -14.89
C GLY A 427 -34.76 7.22 -15.43
N GLY A 428 -35.45 6.52 -14.56
CA GLY A 428 -36.07 5.24 -14.69
C GLY A 428 -36.89 4.95 -15.95
N GLY A 429 -37.12 3.68 -16.19
CA GLY A 429 -38.07 3.18 -17.21
C GLY A 429 -38.02 1.67 -17.35
N LEU A 430 -38.70 0.99 -16.47
CA LEU A 430 -39.20 -0.39 -16.66
C LEU A 430 -39.97 -0.49 -18.00
N THR A 431 -39.66 -1.49 -18.81
CA THR A 431 -40.66 -2.39 -19.43
C THR A 431 -39.97 -3.57 -20.09
N GLN A 432 -40.35 -4.72 -19.64
CA GLN A 432 -40.29 -6.02 -20.34
C GLN A 432 -41.23 -6.02 -21.59
N PRO A 433 -41.13 -6.98 -22.53
CA PRO A 433 -41.32 -8.40 -22.22
C PRO A 433 -40.08 -9.30 -22.44
#